data_9a1a9ec87c0e52e5e2cd0931de042594
#
_entry.id   9a1a9ec87c0e52e5e2cd0931de042594
#
_cell.length_a   1.000
_cell.length_b   1.000
_cell.length_c   1.000
_cell.angle_alpha   90.00
_cell.angle_beta   90.00
_cell.angle_gamma   90.00
#
_symmetry.space_group_name_H-M   'P 1'
#
loop_
_entity.id
_entity.type
_entity.pdbx_description
1 polymer ?
#
loop_
_entity_poly.entity_id
_entity_poly.type
_entity_poly.pdbx_seq_one_letter_code
_entity_poly.pdbx_strand_id
1 'polypeptide(L)'
;MKKLTGVIAFALLLTACDKPKIDASSDQSMKESIQKVRESLPADKKAQFDDAVKVVAFSQINMRELMQAGTSSGDVYETKIKSALEGKTGDEVINYAQTIRLEREKREKEQALQEIKELEAKQTSATQAAEKMKAFKVERSRFYFQKEDYGNDQPILDISVENGTD
;
A
#
# COMPACT_ATOMS: atom_id res chain seq x y z
N MET A 1 55.09 35.90 -51.69
CA MET A 1 55.21 35.33 -50.32
C MET A 1 53.85 35.36 -49.70
N LYS A 2 53.12 34.22 -49.77
CA LYS A 2 51.76 34.09 -49.28
C LYS A 2 51.82 33.40 -47.90
N LYS A 3 51.49 34.11 -46.85
CA LYS A 3 51.38 33.54 -45.49
C LYS A 3 50.01 32.87 -45.32
N LEU A 4 50.01 31.57 -45.21
CA LEU A 4 48.87 30.77 -44.96
C LEU A 4 48.65 30.72 -43.41
N THR A 5 47.66 31.44 -42.90
CA THR A 5 47.27 31.45 -41.48
C THR A 5 46.31 30.31 -41.32
N GLY A 6 46.75 29.22 -40.71
CA GLY A 6 45.91 28.10 -40.37
C GLY A 6 45.07 28.42 -39.09
N VAL A 7 43.77 28.50 -39.24
CA VAL A 7 42.79 28.59 -38.13
C VAL A 7 42.51 27.16 -37.68
N ILE A 8 43.11 26.79 -36.56
CA ILE A 8 42.74 25.52 -35.85
C ILE A 8 41.44 25.79 -35.09
N ALA A 9 40.34 25.36 -35.66
CA ALA A 9 39.06 25.31 -34.97
C ALA A 9 39.10 24.20 -33.91
N PHE A 10 39.32 24.57 -32.64
CA PHE A 10 39.22 23.69 -31.49
C PHE A 10 37.73 23.46 -31.22
N ALA A 11 37.19 22.40 -31.81
CA ALA A 11 35.82 21.94 -31.49
C ALA A 11 35.81 21.38 -30.05
N LEU A 12 35.41 22.21 -29.11
CA LEU A 12 35.04 21.78 -27.75
C LEU A 12 33.84 20.81 -27.86
N LEU A 13 34.13 19.53 -27.89
CA LEU A 13 33.14 18.49 -27.64
C LEU A 13 32.66 18.67 -26.18
N LEU A 14 31.56 19.42 -26.01
CA LEU A 14 30.75 19.39 -24.82
C LEU A 14 30.12 17.97 -24.74
N THR A 15 30.87 17.00 -24.23
CA THR A 15 30.28 15.77 -23.73
C THR A 15 29.41 16.18 -22.54
N ALA A 16 28.17 16.55 -22.83
CA ALA A 16 27.14 16.53 -21.78
C ALA A 16 27.24 15.16 -21.16
N CYS A 17 27.69 15.09 -19.89
CA CYS A 17 27.65 13.86 -19.09
C CYS A 17 26.19 13.50 -18.92
N ASP A 18 25.62 12.84 -19.90
CA ASP A 18 24.25 12.31 -19.79
C ASP A 18 24.30 11.20 -18.74
N LYS A 19 23.62 11.44 -17.61
CA LYS A 19 23.59 10.47 -16.53
C LYS A 19 22.99 9.16 -17.07
N PRO A 20 23.57 8.00 -16.74
CA PRO A 20 23.04 6.74 -17.20
C PRO A 20 21.58 6.58 -16.74
N LYS A 21 20.77 6.04 -17.65
CA LYS A 21 19.34 5.80 -17.45
C LYS A 21 19.04 4.31 -17.47
N ILE A 22 17.98 3.91 -16.83
CA ILE A 22 17.49 2.54 -16.85
C ILE A 22 16.87 2.27 -18.23
N ASP A 23 17.28 1.17 -18.85
CA ASP A 23 16.72 0.61 -20.09
C ASP A 23 15.94 -0.65 -19.73
N ALA A 24 14.62 -0.57 -19.72
CA ALA A 24 13.73 -1.69 -19.40
C ALA A 24 13.16 -2.40 -20.65
N SER A 25 13.80 -2.24 -21.83
CA SER A 25 13.40 -2.89 -23.08
C SER A 25 13.41 -4.42 -23.00
N SER A 26 14.29 -4.99 -22.17
CA SER A 26 14.36 -6.41 -21.83
C SER A 26 14.83 -6.59 -20.39
N ASP A 27 14.62 -7.79 -19.82
CA ASP A 27 15.11 -8.11 -18.46
C ASP A 27 16.63 -8.00 -18.34
N GLN A 28 17.33 -8.40 -19.38
CA GLN A 28 18.78 -8.32 -19.42
C GLN A 28 19.24 -6.86 -19.46
N SER A 29 18.68 -6.05 -20.38
CA SER A 29 18.98 -4.62 -20.48
C SER A 29 18.69 -3.89 -19.19
N MET A 30 17.55 -4.22 -18.54
CA MET A 30 17.14 -3.62 -17.28
C MET A 30 18.14 -3.92 -16.16
N LYS A 31 18.57 -5.17 -15.99
CA LYS A 31 19.58 -5.55 -15.00
C LYS A 31 20.91 -4.84 -15.22
N GLU A 32 21.39 -4.85 -16.45
CA GLU A 32 22.67 -4.22 -16.81
C GLU A 32 22.62 -2.69 -16.63
N SER A 33 21.54 -2.04 -17.04
CA SER A 33 21.40 -0.59 -16.92
C SER A 33 21.22 -0.17 -15.46
N ILE A 34 20.46 -0.90 -14.64
CA ILE A 34 20.38 -0.67 -13.19
C ILE A 34 21.77 -0.72 -12.55
N GLN A 35 22.60 -1.71 -12.91
CA GLN A 35 23.96 -1.79 -12.40
C GLN A 35 24.81 -0.60 -12.82
N LYS A 36 24.75 -0.19 -14.08
CA LYS A 36 25.46 1.01 -14.60
C LYS A 36 25.01 2.29 -13.90
N VAL A 37 23.70 2.47 -13.72
CA VAL A 37 23.15 3.60 -12.96
C VAL A 37 23.68 3.61 -11.52
N ARG A 38 23.63 2.46 -10.85
CA ARG A 38 24.13 2.29 -9.49
C ARG A 38 25.62 2.64 -9.38
N GLU A 39 26.44 2.17 -10.31
CA GLU A 39 27.89 2.42 -10.32
C GLU A 39 28.21 3.91 -10.52
N SER A 40 27.40 4.62 -11.28
CA SER A 40 27.57 6.06 -11.55
C SER A 40 27.21 6.95 -10.35
N LEU A 41 26.52 6.40 -9.33
CA LEU A 41 26.10 7.17 -8.17
C LEU A 41 27.24 7.28 -7.14
N PRO A 42 27.28 8.39 -6.36
CA PRO A 42 28.12 8.50 -5.17
C PRO A 42 27.85 7.37 -4.17
N ALA A 43 28.88 7.02 -3.39
CA ALA A 43 28.83 5.87 -2.48
C ALA A 43 27.66 5.92 -1.48
N ASP A 44 27.34 7.11 -0.97
CA ASP A 44 26.24 7.38 -0.03
C ASP A 44 24.86 7.19 -0.65
N LYS A 45 24.73 7.33 -1.99
CA LYS A 45 23.46 7.14 -2.71
C LYS A 45 23.22 5.73 -3.21
N LYS A 46 24.25 4.87 -3.28
CA LYS A 46 24.09 3.50 -3.81
C LYS A 46 23.09 2.68 -3.03
N ALA A 47 23.17 2.70 -1.70
CA ALA A 47 22.22 1.99 -0.84
C ALA A 47 20.80 2.56 -0.95
N GLN A 48 20.67 3.89 -1.05
CA GLN A 48 19.38 4.55 -1.23
C GLN A 48 18.74 4.17 -2.58
N PHE A 49 19.54 4.07 -3.63
CA PHE A 49 19.08 3.65 -4.96
C PHE A 49 18.62 2.18 -4.95
N ASP A 50 19.41 1.27 -4.34
CA ASP A 50 19.06 -0.16 -4.24
C ASP A 50 17.72 -0.35 -3.53
N ASP A 51 17.47 0.44 -2.48
CA ASP A 51 16.22 0.43 -1.74
C ASP A 51 15.08 1.11 -2.54
N ALA A 52 15.37 2.20 -3.23
CA ALA A 52 14.40 2.90 -4.06
C ALA A 52 13.87 2.03 -5.21
N VAL A 53 14.73 1.27 -5.89
CA VAL A 53 14.32 0.32 -6.94
C VAL A 53 13.32 -0.69 -6.38
N LYS A 54 13.56 -1.22 -5.18
CA LYS A 54 12.62 -2.15 -4.51
C LYS A 54 11.28 -1.47 -4.20
N VAL A 55 11.32 -0.26 -3.64
CA VAL A 55 10.11 0.50 -3.31
C VAL A 55 9.26 0.75 -4.55
N VAL A 56 9.90 1.19 -5.65
CA VAL A 56 9.20 1.40 -6.92
C VAL A 56 8.61 0.08 -7.44
N ALA A 57 9.39 -1.01 -7.46
CA ALA A 57 8.91 -2.31 -7.92
C ALA A 57 7.72 -2.82 -7.09
N PHE A 58 7.81 -2.79 -5.77
CA PHE A 58 6.72 -3.23 -4.89
C PHE A 58 5.48 -2.32 -4.96
N SER A 59 5.64 -1.03 -5.27
CA SER A 59 4.51 -0.11 -5.40
C SER A 59 3.61 -0.43 -6.60
N GLN A 60 4.15 -1.15 -7.60
CA GLN A 60 3.39 -1.56 -8.78
C GLN A 60 2.51 -2.80 -8.52
N ILE A 61 2.73 -3.49 -7.41
CA ILE A 61 2.01 -4.72 -7.05
C ILE A 61 0.76 -4.34 -6.25
N ASN A 62 -0.42 -4.59 -6.83
CA ASN A 62 -1.69 -4.50 -6.12
C ASN A 62 -2.07 -5.90 -5.60
N MET A 63 -2.01 -6.07 -4.27
CA MET A 63 -2.30 -7.35 -3.63
C MET A 63 -3.71 -7.87 -3.95
N ARG A 64 -4.69 -6.98 -4.11
CA ARG A 64 -6.06 -7.36 -4.49
C ARG A 64 -6.12 -7.90 -5.92
N GLU A 65 -5.45 -7.23 -6.86
CA GLU A 65 -5.33 -7.70 -8.25
C GLU A 65 -4.58 -9.03 -8.32
N LEU A 66 -3.51 -9.18 -7.53
CA LEU A 66 -2.75 -10.43 -7.44
C LEU A 66 -3.62 -11.60 -6.97
N MET A 67 -4.45 -11.38 -5.94
CA MET A 67 -5.37 -12.41 -5.42
C MET A 67 -6.49 -12.75 -6.41
N GLN A 68 -6.93 -11.81 -7.23
CA GLN A 68 -8.00 -12.02 -8.21
C GLN A 68 -7.51 -12.66 -9.52
N ALA A 69 -6.30 -12.31 -9.97
CA ALA A 69 -5.76 -12.72 -11.26
C ALA A 69 -5.04 -14.10 -11.25
N GLY A 70 -4.79 -14.67 -10.07
CA GLY A 70 -4.10 -15.95 -9.94
C GLY A 70 -2.69 -15.92 -10.54
N THR A 71 -2.25 -17.06 -11.14
CA THR A 71 -0.88 -17.22 -11.66
C THR A 71 -0.57 -16.44 -12.94
N SER A 72 -1.59 -15.86 -13.62
CA SER A 72 -1.41 -15.12 -14.89
C SER A 72 -0.98 -13.67 -14.70
N SER A 73 -0.78 -13.21 -13.48
CA SER A 73 -0.48 -11.81 -13.17
C SER A 73 1.00 -11.41 -13.29
N GLY A 74 1.91 -12.38 -13.45
CA GLY A 74 3.36 -12.12 -13.49
C GLY A 74 3.76 -11.13 -14.57
N ASP A 75 3.33 -11.36 -15.80
CA ASP A 75 3.68 -10.53 -16.97
C ASP A 75 3.14 -9.10 -16.86
N VAL A 76 1.96 -8.93 -16.25
CA VAL A 76 1.34 -7.61 -16.04
C VAL A 76 2.16 -6.78 -15.05
N TYR A 77 2.60 -7.38 -13.94
CA TYR A 77 3.43 -6.69 -12.94
C TYR A 77 4.81 -6.38 -13.48
N GLU A 78 5.41 -7.30 -14.23
CA GLU A 78 6.69 -7.09 -14.89
C GLU A 78 6.61 -5.87 -15.83
N THR A 79 5.58 -5.78 -16.65
CA THR A 79 5.34 -4.64 -17.54
C THR A 79 5.18 -3.34 -16.76
N LYS A 80 4.42 -3.33 -15.64
CA LYS A 80 4.24 -2.16 -14.79
C LYS A 80 5.56 -1.71 -14.16
N ILE A 81 6.38 -2.64 -13.66
CA ILE A 81 7.70 -2.35 -13.07
C ILE A 81 8.65 -1.76 -14.12
N LYS A 82 8.70 -2.37 -15.30
CA LYS A 82 9.51 -1.88 -16.43
C LYS A 82 9.12 -0.45 -16.79
N SER A 83 7.83 -0.19 -17.00
CA SER A 83 7.32 1.15 -17.29
C SER A 83 7.62 2.17 -16.19
N ALA A 84 7.60 1.77 -14.93
CA ALA A 84 7.86 2.66 -13.81
C ALA A 84 9.34 3.06 -13.70
N LEU A 85 10.28 2.24 -14.19
CA LEU A 85 11.72 2.45 -14.11
C LEU A 85 12.33 2.95 -15.42
N GLU A 86 11.70 2.69 -16.58
CA GLU A 86 12.20 3.05 -17.90
C GLU A 86 12.61 4.52 -18.00
N GLY A 87 13.80 4.75 -18.55
CA GLY A 87 14.33 6.08 -18.83
C GLY A 87 14.75 6.90 -17.61
N LYS A 88 14.62 6.37 -16.39
CA LYS A 88 14.95 7.11 -15.16
C LYS A 88 16.42 7.01 -14.81
N THR A 89 16.97 8.13 -14.35
CA THR A 89 18.29 8.21 -13.71
C THR A 89 18.21 7.73 -12.24
N GLY A 90 19.35 7.48 -11.61
CA GLY A 90 19.39 7.07 -10.21
C GLY A 90 18.75 8.07 -9.23
N ASP A 91 18.99 9.37 -9.44
CA ASP A 91 18.38 10.43 -8.63
C ASP A 91 16.85 10.46 -8.80
N GLU A 92 16.36 10.27 -10.03
CA GLU A 92 14.91 10.23 -10.32
C GLU A 92 14.23 9.02 -9.67
N VAL A 93 14.88 7.85 -9.66
CA VAL A 93 14.35 6.66 -8.96
C VAL A 93 14.28 6.89 -7.47
N ILE A 94 15.33 7.47 -6.86
CA ILE A 94 15.35 7.81 -5.43
C ILE A 94 14.21 8.78 -5.08
N ASN A 95 14.05 9.85 -5.84
CA ASN A 95 12.99 10.84 -5.63
C ASN A 95 11.59 10.23 -5.80
N TYR A 96 11.41 9.38 -6.82
CA TYR A 96 10.14 8.70 -7.06
C TYR A 96 9.77 7.76 -5.91
N ALA A 97 10.74 7.00 -5.39
CA ALA A 97 10.53 6.16 -4.21
C ALA A 97 10.14 6.98 -2.96
N GLN A 98 10.72 8.17 -2.78
CA GLN A 98 10.33 9.08 -1.69
C GLN A 98 8.87 9.55 -1.83
N THR A 99 8.46 9.93 -3.05
CA THR A 99 7.06 10.30 -3.32
C THR A 99 6.10 9.16 -2.98
N ILE A 100 6.41 7.92 -3.41
CA ILE A 100 5.61 6.73 -3.09
C ILE A 100 5.47 6.53 -1.58
N ARG A 101 6.55 6.71 -0.81
CA ARG A 101 6.52 6.58 0.66
C ARG A 101 5.64 7.64 1.31
N LEU A 102 5.78 8.89 0.90
CA LEU A 102 4.96 9.99 1.42
C LEU A 102 3.47 9.79 1.12
N GLU A 103 3.14 9.36 -0.09
CA GLU A 103 1.76 9.06 -0.46
C GLU A 103 1.18 7.87 0.33
N ARG A 104 2.01 6.84 0.59
CA ARG A 104 1.61 5.71 1.44
C ARG A 104 1.34 6.18 2.86
N GLU A 105 2.26 6.92 3.46
CA GLU A 105 2.11 7.46 4.82
C GLU A 105 0.84 8.33 4.95
N LYS A 106 0.57 9.16 3.94
CA LYS A 106 -0.65 9.98 3.91
C LYS A 106 -1.90 9.11 3.89
N ARG A 107 -1.95 8.10 3.01
CA ARG A 107 -3.09 7.18 2.95
C ARG A 107 -3.29 6.40 4.25
N GLU A 108 -2.21 5.91 4.85
CA GLU A 108 -2.27 5.20 6.15
C GLU A 108 -2.82 6.09 7.26
N LYS A 109 -2.39 7.36 7.32
CA LYS A 109 -2.94 8.34 8.27
C LYS A 109 -4.41 8.62 8.03
N GLU A 110 -4.82 8.80 6.77
CA GLU A 110 -6.22 9.04 6.42
C GLU A 110 -7.10 7.83 6.79
N GLN A 111 -6.63 6.61 6.52
CA GLN A 111 -7.33 5.38 6.90
C GLN A 111 -7.46 5.23 8.42
N ALA A 112 -6.37 5.47 9.17
CA ALA A 112 -6.39 5.42 10.62
C ALA A 112 -7.36 6.44 11.23
N LEU A 113 -7.40 7.66 10.70
CA LEU A 113 -8.35 8.68 11.13
C LEU A 113 -9.80 8.29 10.83
N GLN A 114 -10.05 7.66 9.69
CA GLN A 114 -11.38 7.16 9.35
C GLN A 114 -11.81 6.03 10.30
N GLU A 115 -10.92 5.09 10.58
CA GLU A 115 -11.18 4.00 11.50
C GLU A 115 -11.48 4.50 12.93
N ILE A 116 -10.71 5.49 13.42
CA ILE A 116 -10.97 6.13 14.72
C ILE A 116 -12.38 6.71 14.76
N LYS A 117 -12.80 7.47 13.74
CA LYS A 117 -14.16 8.04 13.68
C LYS A 117 -15.25 6.97 13.69
N GLU A 118 -15.03 5.86 12.98
CA GLU A 118 -15.97 4.75 12.95
C GLU A 118 -16.07 4.05 14.32
N LEU A 119 -14.94 3.87 15.01
CA LEU A 119 -14.90 3.30 16.35
C LEU A 119 -15.58 4.21 17.37
N GLU A 120 -15.36 5.52 17.33
CA GLU A 120 -16.02 6.50 18.18
C GLU A 120 -17.54 6.51 17.97
N ALA A 121 -18.00 6.43 16.72
CA ALA A 121 -19.43 6.32 16.41
C ALA A 121 -20.04 5.02 16.95
N LYS A 122 -19.35 3.89 16.80
CA LYS A 122 -19.77 2.59 17.36
C LYS A 122 -19.81 2.64 18.89
N GLN A 123 -18.82 3.23 19.54
CA GLN A 123 -18.78 3.40 20.98
C GLN A 123 -19.97 4.23 21.47
N THR A 124 -20.24 5.36 20.81
CA THR A 124 -21.38 6.22 21.14
C THR A 124 -22.70 5.45 21.02
N SER A 125 -22.89 4.74 19.91
CA SER A 125 -24.08 3.92 19.67
C SER A 125 -24.23 2.80 20.71
N ALA A 126 -23.15 2.11 21.05
CA ALA A 126 -23.16 1.06 22.07
C ALA A 126 -23.49 1.61 23.46
N THR A 127 -22.95 2.77 23.81
CA THR A 127 -23.25 3.45 25.08
C THR A 127 -24.73 3.83 25.16
N GLN A 128 -25.28 4.42 24.09
CA GLN A 128 -26.70 4.76 24.01
C GLN A 128 -27.60 3.51 24.11
N ALA A 129 -27.20 2.41 23.43
CA ALA A 129 -27.94 1.16 23.54
C ALA A 129 -27.89 0.58 24.99
N ALA A 130 -26.71 0.62 25.62
CA ALA A 130 -26.56 0.18 27.01
C ALA A 130 -27.41 1.00 27.98
N GLU A 131 -27.50 2.33 27.81
CA GLU A 131 -28.37 3.18 28.62
C GLU A 131 -29.86 2.82 28.44
N LYS A 132 -30.29 2.60 27.19
CA LYS A 132 -31.64 2.15 26.90
C LYS A 132 -31.93 0.79 27.54
N MET A 133 -30.98 -0.13 27.54
CA MET A 133 -31.14 -1.44 28.16
C MET A 133 -31.30 -1.38 29.70
N LYS A 134 -30.82 -0.32 30.36
CA LYS A 134 -31.04 -0.13 31.80
C LYS A 134 -32.53 0.08 32.18
N ALA A 135 -33.35 0.48 31.22
CA ALA A 135 -34.79 0.61 31.40
C ALA A 135 -35.51 -0.75 31.47
N PHE A 136 -34.86 -1.82 31.00
CA PHE A 136 -35.42 -3.17 31.07
C PHE A 136 -35.08 -3.79 32.42
N LYS A 137 -36.10 -4.17 33.17
CA LYS A 137 -35.97 -4.91 34.43
C LYS A 137 -36.47 -6.33 34.25
N VAL A 138 -35.71 -7.30 34.70
CA VAL A 138 -36.18 -8.67 34.79
C VAL A 138 -37.01 -8.76 36.06
N GLU A 139 -38.34 -8.84 35.93
CA GLU A 139 -39.25 -8.97 37.04
C GLU A 139 -39.27 -10.40 37.60
N ARG A 140 -39.20 -11.38 36.71
CA ARG A 140 -39.25 -12.77 37.07
C ARG A 140 -38.46 -13.62 36.07
N SER A 141 -37.72 -14.56 36.56
CA SER A 141 -37.17 -15.64 35.77
C SER A 141 -37.52 -16.97 36.39
N ARG A 142 -37.98 -17.93 35.61
CA ARG A 142 -38.32 -19.26 36.03
C ARG A 142 -37.71 -20.27 35.06
N PHE A 143 -37.01 -21.24 35.62
CA PHE A 143 -36.50 -22.39 34.85
C PHE A 143 -37.29 -23.63 35.30
N TYR A 144 -37.83 -24.39 34.33
CA TYR A 144 -38.52 -25.63 34.61
C TYR A 144 -38.44 -26.58 33.42
N PHE A 145 -38.73 -27.86 33.65
CA PHE A 145 -38.86 -28.85 32.60
C PHE A 145 -40.32 -29.06 32.28
N GLN A 146 -40.67 -28.92 31.01
CA GLN A 146 -42.01 -29.26 30.51
C GLN A 146 -42.02 -30.71 30.11
N LYS A 147 -42.96 -31.49 30.67
CA LYS A 147 -43.16 -32.89 30.29
C LYS A 147 -43.88 -32.95 28.95
N GLU A 148 -43.34 -33.72 28.01
CA GLU A 148 -44.07 -34.11 26.82
C GLU A 148 -44.57 -35.55 26.95
N ASP A 149 -45.79 -35.81 26.41
CA ASP A 149 -46.45 -37.14 26.52
C ASP A 149 -45.66 -38.27 25.80
N TYR A 150 -44.76 -37.93 24.84
CA TYR A 150 -43.98 -38.86 24.08
C TYR A 150 -42.55 -38.39 23.81
N GLY A 151 -41.85 -37.88 24.78
CA GLY A 151 -40.48 -37.38 24.55
C GLY A 151 -39.68 -37.15 25.82
N ASN A 152 -38.45 -36.62 25.66
CA ASN A 152 -37.64 -36.16 26.75
C ASN A 152 -38.18 -34.83 27.28
N ASP A 153 -38.16 -34.61 28.59
CA ASP A 153 -38.52 -33.35 29.21
C ASP A 153 -37.73 -32.20 28.57
N GLN A 154 -38.43 -31.17 28.11
CA GLN A 154 -37.78 -29.97 27.50
C GLN A 154 -37.49 -28.93 28.58
N PRO A 155 -36.26 -28.36 28.63
CA PRO A 155 -35.93 -27.27 29.50
C PRO A 155 -36.56 -25.97 28.99
N ILE A 156 -37.36 -25.32 29.81
CA ILE A 156 -38.00 -24.02 29.54
C ILE A 156 -37.43 -22.95 30.46
N LEU A 157 -37.00 -21.83 29.88
CA LEU A 157 -36.65 -20.62 30.58
C LEU A 157 -37.68 -19.54 30.27
N ASP A 158 -38.52 -19.23 31.26
CA ASP A 158 -39.54 -18.18 31.20
C ASP A 158 -38.98 -16.91 31.85
N ILE A 159 -38.91 -15.82 31.10
CA ILE A 159 -38.38 -14.54 31.56
C ILE A 159 -39.43 -13.45 31.31
N SER A 160 -39.91 -12.83 32.39
CA SER A 160 -40.76 -11.63 32.33
C SER A 160 -39.89 -10.40 32.46
N VAL A 161 -40.01 -9.47 31.49
CA VAL A 161 -39.22 -8.24 31.42
C VAL A 161 -40.17 -7.04 31.42
N GLU A 162 -39.93 -6.09 32.30
CA GLU A 162 -40.58 -4.78 32.29
C GLU A 162 -39.73 -3.86 31.35
N ASN A 163 -40.41 -3.22 30.40
CA ASN A 163 -39.83 -2.16 29.57
C ASN A 163 -40.21 -0.80 30.16
N GLY A 164 -39.27 -0.15 30.82
CA GLY A 164 -39.44 1.18 31.41
C GLY A 164 -39.19 2.35 30.45
N THR A 165 -39.17 2.10 29.12
CA THR A 165 -39.11 3.18 28.14
C THR A 165 -40.51 3.62 27.77
N ASP A 166 -40.93 4.78 28.24
CA ASP A 166 -42.12 5.48 27.75
C ASP A 166 -41.88 6.11 26.39
#